data_d38dfb57bf1a6b60a6ddf5d403da0288
#
_entry.id   d38dfb57bf1a6b60a6ddf5d403da0288
#
_cell.length_a   1.000
_cell.length_b   1.000
_cell.length_c   1.000
_cell.angle_alpha   90.00
_cell.angle_beta   90.00
_cell.angle_gamma   90.00
#
_symmetry.space_group_name_H-M   'P 1'
#
loop_
_entity.id
_entity.type
_entity.pdbx_description
1 polymer ?
#
loop_
_entity_poly.entity_id
_entity_poly.type
_entity_poly.pdbx_seq_one_letter_code
_entity_poly.pdbx_strand_id
1 'polypeptide(L)'
;MGYKFENILAKYEELIDFVKEKEAAADIILLGNLHVTQSRSQSDEVFNNAAINRLNQALSKLAKKKKIAYFDANVLFDDENGALAQDKSSDDTHLYAKYYEEWGKWIKEQTALLLKEE
;
A
#
# COMPACT_ATOMS: atom_id res chain seq x y z
N MET A 1 -15.80 8.51 -14.93
CA MET A 1 -15.76 8.67 -13.88
C MET A 1 -14.73 8.16 -13.04
N GLY A 2 -14.42 8.14 -12.14
CA GLY A 2 -13.35 7.72 -11.32
C GLY A 2 -12.20 8.70 -11.29
N TYR A 3 -11.28 8.45 -10.41
CA TYR A 3 -10.11 9.28 -10.27
C TYR A 3 -9.11 8.96 -11.36
N LYS A 4 -8.54 9.98 -11.95
CA LYS A 4 -7.45 9.78 -12.87
C LYS A 4 -6.23 9.37 -12.05
N PHE A 5 -5.48 8.41 -12.58
CA PHE A 5 -4.29 7.88 -11.95
C PHE A 5 -3.31 9.01 -11.55
N GLU A 6 -3.08 9.94 -12.44
CA GLU A 6 -2.17 11.06 -12.22
C GLU A 6 -2.64 11.97 -11.08
N ASN A 7 -3.95 12.12 -10.91
CA ASN A 7 -4.51 12.92 -9.82
C ASN A 7 -4.28 12.27 -8.47
N ILE A 8 -4.39 10.94 -8.41
CA ILE A 8 -4.11 10.19 -7.19
C ILE A 8 -2.65 10.38 -6.77
N LEU A 9 -1.73 10.22 -7.72
CA LEU A 9 -0.31 10.40 -7.44
C LEU A 9 0.01 11.82 -7.02
N ALA A 10 -0.60 12.81 -7.66
CA ALA A 10 -0.39 14.21 -7.31
C ALA A 10 -0.83 14.49 -5.87
N LYS A 11 -1.92 13.88 -5.42
CA LYS A 11 -2.40 14.03 -4.04
C LYS A 11 -1.44 13.40 -3.04
N TYR A 12 -0.89 12.23 -3.35
CA TYR A 12 0.13 11.62 -2.50
C TYR A 12 1.37 12.51 -2.40
N GLU A 13 1.81 13.05 -3.52
CA GLU A 13 2.99 13.92 -3.54
C GLU A 13 2.75 15.19 -2.73
N GLU A 14 1.59 15.83 -2.89
CA GLU A 14 1.21 17.01 -2.10
C GLU A 14 1.23 16.72 -0.60
N LEU A 15 0.69 15.57 -0.21
CA LEU A 15 0.62 15.18 1.20
C LEU A 15 2.02 14.94 1.76
N ILE A 16 2.87 14.26 1.02
CA ILE A 16 4.25 14.00 1.44
C ILE A 16 5.00 15.33 1.63
N ASP A 17 4.89 16.22 0.67
CA ASP A 17 5.56 17.52 0.73
C ASP A 17 5.04 18.36 1.89
N PHE A 18 3.73 18.31 2.14
CA PHE A 18 3.12 19.02 3.27
C PHE A 18 3.67 18.52 4.61
N VAL A 19 3.74 17.18 4.78
CA VAL A 19 4.27 16.61 6.03
C VAL A 19 5.74 16.97 6.21
N LYS A 20 6.54 16.92 5.14
CA LYS A 20 7.97 17.29 5.22
C LYS A 20 8.16 18.75 5.61
N GLU A 21 7.27 19.61 5.12
CA GLU A 21 7.33 21.04 5.46
C GLU A 21 6.96 21.31 6.91
N LYS A 22 5.90 20.64 7.40
CA LYS A 22 5.36 20.89 8.74
C LYS A 22 6.07 20.10 9.84
N GLU A 23 6.58 18.93 9.51
CA GLU A 23 7.21 18.02 10.47
C GLU A 23 8.52 17.51 9.89
N ALA A 24 9.51 18.39 9.77
CA ALA A 24 10.78 18.06 9.10
C ALA A 24 11.53 16.91 9.75
N ALA A 25 11.33 16.67 11.04
CA ALA A 25 12.00 15.56 11.76
C ALA A 25 11.23 14.24 11.68
N ALA A 26 10.01 14.22 11.12
CA ALA A 26 9.21 13.01 11.06
C ALA A 26 9.74 12.05 10.00
N ASP A 27 9.73 10.78 10.33
CA ASP A 27 9.99 9.72 9.34
C ASP A 27 8.67 9.38 8.66
N ILE A 28 8.67 9.39 7.34
CA ILE A 28 7.47 9.13 6.56
C ILE A 28 7.59 7.76 5.92
N ILE A 29 6.55 6.96 6.05
CA ILE A 29 6.46 5.64 5.42
C ILE A 29 5.23 5.64 4.53
N LEU A 30 5.43 5.29 3.26
CA LEU A 30 4.33 5.16 2.30
C LEU A 30 3.96 3.68 2.21
N LEU A 31 2.69 3.38 2.42
CA LEU A 31 2.19 2.00 2.36
C LEU A 31 1.53 1.75 1.02
N GLY A 32 1.89 0.65 0.37
CA GLY A 32 1.20 0.21 -0.83
C GLY A 32 -0.21 -0.26 -0.51
N ASN A 33 -1.08 -0.21 -1.50
CA ASN A 33 -2.46 -0.68 -1.36
C ASN A 33 -2.50 -2.19 -1.41
N LEU A 34 -3.36 -2.79 -0.57
CA LEU A 34 -3.55 -4.24 -0.58
C LEU A 34 -4.34 -4.66 -1.82
N HIS A 35 -4.04 -5.83 -2.32
CA HIS A 35 -4.82 -6.44 -3.40
C HIS A 35 -6.22 -6.81 -2.91
N VAL A 36 -7.13 -7.01 -3.86
CA VAL A 36 -8.43 -7.60 -3.60
C VAL A 36 -8.35 -9.08 -4.01
N THR A 37 -9.36 -9.88 -3.65
CA THR A 37 -9.38 -11.28 -4.04
C THR A 37 -9.46 -11.41 -5.56
N GLN A 38 -9.08 -12.57 -6.09
CA GLN A 38 -9.13 -12.81 -7.51
C GLN A 38 -10.54 -12.63 -8.08
N SER A 39 -11.56 -13.11 -7.39
CA SER A 39 -12.94 -12.97 -7.86
C SER A 39 -13.37 -11.50 -7.90
N ARG A 40 -13.00 -10.69 -6.92
CA ARG A 40 -13.29 -9.26 -6.95
C ARG A 40 -12.56 -8.57 -8.08
N SER A 41 -11.28 -8.91 -8.28
CA SER A 41 -10.46 -8.32 -9.34
C SER A 41 -11.03 -8.59 -10.72
N GLN A 42 -11.51 -9.81 -10.94
CA GLN A 42 -12.10 -10.20 -12.23
C GLN A 42 -13.44 -9.51 -12.50
N SER A 43 -14.18 -9.14 -11.46
CA SER A 43 -15.49 -8.53 -11.60
C SER A 43 -15.48 -7.01 -11.68
N ASP A 44 -14.34 -6.37 -11.45
CA ASP A 44 -14.24 -4.92 -11.40
C ASP A 44 -13.27 -4.42 -12.48
N GLU A 45 -13.78 -3.67 -13.43
CA GLU A 45 -12.97 -3.13 -14.54
C GLU A 45 -12.07 -1.97 -14.13
N VAL A 46 -12.39 -1.32 -13.01
CA VAL A 46 -11.68 -0.13 -12.55
C VAL A 46 -10.77 -0.48 -11.37
N PHE A 47 -11.34 -1.07 -10.33
CA PHE A 47 -10.62 -1.45 -9.12
C PHE A 47 -10.24 -2.91 -9.16
N ASN A 48 -9.21 -3.23 -9.92
CA ASN A 48 -8.71 -4.59 -10.04
C ASN A 48 -7.23 -4.63 -9.66
N ASN A 49 -6.69 -5.82 -9.51
CA ASN A 49 -5.30 -5.97 -9.05
C ASN A 49 -4.28 -5.44 -10.04
N ALA A 50 -4.58 -5.43 -11.33
CA ALA A 50 -3.69 -4.82 -12.32
C ALA A 50 -3.57 -3.32 -12.08
N ALA A 51 -4.69 -2.65 -11.80
CA ALA A 51 -4.70 -1.21 -11.49
C ALA A 51 -4.00 -0.93 -10.17
N ILE A 52 -4.22 -1.77 -9.14
CA ILE A 52 -3.56 -1.66 -7.86
C ILE A 52 -2.04 -1.81 -8.03
N ASN A 53 -1.60 -2.78 -8.83
CA ASN A 53 -0.17 -2.98 -9.09
C ASN A 53 0.47 -1.78 -9.76
N ARG A 54 -0.22 -1.16 -10.73
CA ARG A 54 0.29 0.04 -11.38
C ARG A 54 0.43 1.20 -10.40
N LEU A 55 -0.58 1.37 -9.54
CA LEU A 55 -0.53 2.42 -8.53
C LEU A 55 0.60 2.16 -7.54
N ASN A 56 0.74 0.93 -7.07
CA ASN A 56 1.80 0.59 -6.12
C ASN A 56 3.20 0.78 -6.70
N GLN A 57 3.39 0.45 -7.97
CA GLN A 57 4.67 0.70 -8.65
C GLN A 57 4.97 2.20 -8.70
N ALA A 58 3.96 3.00 -9.01
CA ALA A 58 4.12 4.45 -9.07
C ALA A 58 4.39 5.03 -7.69
N LEU A 59 3.72 4.52 -6.64
CA LEU A 59 3.96 4.95 -5.26
C LEU A 59 5.37 4.60 -4.81
N SER A 60 5.87 3.42 -5.18
CA SER A 60 7.23 3.02 -4.87
C SER A 60 8.26 3.97 -5.50
N LYS A 61 8.03 4.36 -6.75
CA LYS A 61 8.89 5.32 -7.44
C LYS A 61 8.82 6.71 -6.80
N LEU A 62 7.63 7.12 -6.39
CA LEU A 62 7.43 8.39 -5.69
C LEU A 62 8.18 8.41 -4.37
N ALA A 63 8.12 7.31 -3.62
CA ALA A 63 8.84 7.18 -2.36
C ALA A 63 10.35 7.35 -2.56
N LYS A 64 10.90 6.74 -3.61
CA LYS A 64 12.31 6.90 -3.94
C LYS A 64 12.65 8.34 -4.29
N LYS A 65 11.81 8.99 -5.07
CA LYS A 65 11.98 10.38 -5.46
C LYS A 65 11.99 11.30 -4.24
N LYS A 66 11.12 11.02 -3.28
CA LYS A 66 10.99 11.82 -2.06
C LYS A 66 11.89 11.36 -0.93
N LYS A 67 12.66 10.29 -1.13
CA LYS A 67 13.60 9.73 -0.15
C LYS A 67 12.89 9.31 1.14
N ILE A 68 11.76 8.63 1.00
CA ILE A 68 11.00 8.04 2.10
C ILE A 68 10.87 6.55 1.90
N ALA A 69 10.49 5.82 2.96
CA ALA A 69 10.33 4.38 2.90
C ALA A 69 9.02 3.99 2.22
N TYR A 70 9.01 2.84 1.58
CA TYR A 70 7.80 2.26 0.98
C TYR A 70 7.69 0.81 1.44
N PHE A 71 6.55 0.43 2.00
CA PHE A 71 6.28 -0.94 2.44
C PHE A 71 5.10 -1.51 1.68
N ASP A 72 5.25 -2.74 1.20
CA ASP A 72 4.19 -3.46 0.51
C ASP A 72 3.81 -4.70 1.32
N ALA A 73 2.68 -4.63 2.01
CA ALA A 73 2.19 -5.72 2.85
C ALA A 73 1.50 -6.83 2.08
N ASN A 74 1.39 -6.73 0.77
CA ASN A 74 0.80 -7.82 -0.04
C ASN A 74 1.56 -9.12 0.13
N VAL A 75 2.84 -9.06 0.48
CA VAL A 75 3.65 -10.26 0.74
C VAL A 75 3.09 -11.11 1.88
N LEU A 76 2.32 -10.50 2.80
CA LEU A 76 1.73 -11.22 3.94
C LEU A 76 0.40 -11.87 3.61
N PHE A 77 -0.36 -11.30 2.70
CA PHE A 77 -1.77 -11.62 2.55
C PHE A 77 -2.14 -12.18 1.18
N ASP A 78 -1.23 -12.12 0.22
CA ASP A 78 -1.51 -12.63 -1.12
C ASP A 78 -1.46 -14.17 -1.15
N ASP A 79 -2.26 -14.72 -2.06
CA ASP A 79 -2.20 -16.15 -2.38
C ASP A 79 -1.13 -16.40 -3.46
N GLU A 80 -1.08 -17.61 -3.94
CA GLU A 80 -0.10 -18.01 -4.97
C GLU A 80 -0.30 -17.32 -6.31
N ASN A 81 -1.48 -16.73 -6.52
CA ASN A 81 -1.81 -16.03 -7.77
C ASN A 81 -1.57 -14.53 -7.72
N GLY A 82 -1.03 -14.04 -6.60
CA GLY A 82 -0.78 -12.60 -6.45
C GLY A 82 -2.03 -11.78 -6.16
N ALA A 83 -3.06 -12.40 -5.58
CA ALA A 83 -4.28 -11.75 -5.16
C ALA A 83 -4.49 -11.96 -3.67
N LEU A 84 -5.34 -11.12 -3.05
CA LEU A 84 -5.68 -11.30 -1.64
C LEU A 84 -6.24 -12.70 -1.42
N ALA A 85 -5.68 -13.43 -0.45
CA ALA A 85 -6.13 -14.77 -0.14
C ALA A 85 -7.60 -14.76 0.27
N GLN A 86 -8.40 -15.64 -0.33
CA GLN A 86 -9.84 -15.69 -0.15
C GLN A 86 -10.26 -15.87 1.31
N ASP A 87 -9.50 -16.65 2.06
CA ASP A 87 -9.81 -16.96 3.46
C ASP A 87 -9.46 -15.82 4.42
N LYS A 88 -8.87 -14.73 3.93
CA LYS A 88 -8.50 -13.60 4.77
C LYS A 88 -9.45 -12.42 4.69
N SER A 89 -10.55 -12.59 3.93
CA SER A 89 -11.52 -11.53 3.74
C SER A 89 -12.94 -12.10 3.66
N SER A 90 -13.92 -11.38 4.20
CA SER A 90 -15.32 -11.76 4.07
C SER A 90 -16.02 -11.03 2.92
N ASP A 91 -15.48 -9.91 2.47
CA ASP A 91 -16.09 -9.06 1.44
C ASP A 91 -15.21 -8.90 0.20
N ASP A 92 -14.18 -9.74 0.07
CA ASP A 92 -13.23 -9.74 -1.05
C ASP A 92 -12.35 -8.50 -1.15
N THR A 93 -12.46 -7.58 -0.21
CA THR A 93 -11.73 -6.30 -0.24
C THR A 93 -10.98 -6.01 1.06
N HIS A 94 -11.63 -6.19 2.21
CA HIS A 94 -11.06 -5.86 3.51
C HIS A 94 -10.64 -7.12 4.26
N LEU A 95 -9.56 -7.01 5.03
CA LEU A 95 -9.08 -8.10 5.87
C LEU A 95 -9.98 -8.31 7.09
N TYR A 96 -10.02 -9.54 7.59
CA TYR A 96 -10.57 -9.78 8.93
C TYR A 96 -9.72 -9.05 9.97
N ALA A 97 -10.33 -8.68 11.09
CA ALA A 97 -9.67 -7.89 12.14
C ALA A 97 -8.35 -8.49 12.61
N LYS A 98 -8.27 -9.81 12.74
CA LYS A 98 -7.05 -10.48 13.20
C LYS A 98 -5.85 -10.23 12.29
N TYR A 99 -6.09 -10.02 10.99
CA TYR A 99 -5.02 -9.77 10.04
C TYR A 99 -4.54 -8.31 10.07
N TYR A 100 -5.40 -7.39 10.51
CA TYR A 100 -4.95 -6.01 10.74
C TYR A 100 -3.94 -5.95 11.89
N GLU A 101 -4.11 -6.79 12.92
CA GLU A 101 -3.13 -6.87 13.99
C GLU A 101 -1.79 -7.41 13.48
N GLU A 102 -1.83 -8.43 12.63
CA GLU A 102 -0.65 -9.00 12.00
C GLU A 102 0.06 -7.96 11.14
N TRP A 103 -0.70 -7.17 10.40
CA TRP A 103 -0.16 -6.10 9.56
C TRP A 103 0.53 -5.03 10.42
N GLY A 104 -0.11 -4.63 11.52
CA GLY A 104 0.47 -3.66 12.45
C GLY A 104 1.79 -4.13 13.05
N LYS A 105 1.86 -5.40 13.44
CA LYS A 105 3.09 -5.99 13.94
C LYS A 105 4.20 -5.97 12.89
N TRP A 106 3.84 -6.36 11.67
CA TRP A 106 4.79 -6.38 10.55
C TRP A 106 5.33 -4.97 10.26
N ILE A 107 4.46 -3.96 10.28
CA ILE A 107 4.89 -2.57 10.07
C ILE A 107 5.90 -2.17 11.13
N LYS A 108 5.66 -2.51 12.39
CA LYS A 108 6.59 -2.22 13.48
C LYS A 108 7.94 -2.91 13.27
N GLU A 109 7.92 -4.17 12.85
CA GLU A 109 9.14 -4.93 12.59
C GLU A 109 9.95 -4.32 11.44
N GLN A 110 9.28 -3.96 10.34
CA GLN A 110 9.94 -3.34 9.19
C GLN A 110 10.50 -1.96 9.54
N THR A 111 9.78 -1.19 10.35
CA THR A 111 10.24 0.11 10.81
C THR A 111 11.49 -0.02 11.67
N ALA A 112 11.50 -1.02 12.57
CA ALA A 112 12.66 -1.25 13.42
C ALA A 112 13.89 -1.63 12.59
N LEU A 113 13.72 -2.45 11.56
CA LEU A 113 14.82 -2.81 10.66
C LEU A 113 15.34 -1.60 9.89
N LEU A 114 14.43 -0.76 9.43
CA LEU A 114 14.79 0.46 8.70
C LEU A 114 15.64 1.39 9.57
N LEU A 115 15.25 1.58 10.83
CA LEU A 115 15.98 2.45 11.76
C LEU A 115 17.35 1.90 12.11
N LYS A 116 17.52 0.58 12.11
CA LYS A 116 18.83 -0.03 12.35
C LYS A 116 19.81 0.20 11.21
N GLU A 117 19.32 0.34 10.00
CA GLU A 117 20.16 0.55 8.83
C GLU A 117 20.68 1.99 8.73
N GLU A 118 20.10 2.88 9.49
CA GLU A 118 20.55 4.25 9.57
C GLU A 118 21.72 4.37 10.56
#